data_94061137f3e7e0e8024bd1bc4bec6e81
#
_entry.id   94061137f3e7e0e8024bd1bc4bec6e81
#
_cell.length_a   1.000
_cell.length_b   1.000
_cell.length_c   1.000
_cell.angle_alpha   90.00
_cell.angle_beta   90.00
_cell.angle_gamma   90.00
#
_symmetry.space_group_name_H-M   'P 1'
#
loop_
_entity.id
_entity.type
_entity.pdbx_description
1 polymer ?
#
loop_
_entity_poly.entity_id
_entity_poly.type
_entity_poly.pdbx_seq_one_letter_code
_entity_poly.pdbx_strand_id
1 'polypeptide(L)'
;MLRLTRRTTLAALIALGTAAAAMPGTVRAADPVKLEIGYIPILAASPLFIVDGQGWAKDAGITLKLTRFESGPHAIQAMAAGQIDLLYAGVAPVLVARTKGADISVIANSAVEEMVVAARGPFAKAVGTTPTAESFKKFAADTGRKPKIGTQPPGSVPDTVLKHWLFKVVKVDPTDVELVPMGIEKTQQALLAGALDAATIREPTVTVTQQMDPNVALLATGAQMFPDQPGTVVAARAEVLKKNPEAIKALVKAHIRAVELIAKDPAGSAKIVNNYLGKGLMEPATLEAAFKGPGSKFVADPHKVVPAVEQMMAFTKEIGSASETIPVAEAFDFSFYDAAVK
;
A
#
# COMPACT_ATOMS: atom_id res chain seq x y z
N MET A 1 71.59 -71.60 -26.50
CA MET A 1 71.99 -71.49 -27.90
C MET A 1 70.83 -70.95 -28.76
N LEU A 2 71.19 -69.96 -29.59
CA LEU A 2 70.53 -69.37 -30.77
C LEU A 2 69.23 -68.54 -30.44
N ARG A 3 69.39 -67.25 -30.46
CA ARG A 3 69.36 -66.28 -31.60
C ARG A 3 67.95 -66.00 -32.11
N LEU A 4 67.55 -64.74 -31.77
CA LEU A 4 67.01 -63.70 -32.63
C LEU A 4 66.17 -64.13 -33.86
N THR A 5 65.02 -63.55 -33.96
CA THR A 5 64.85 -62.48 -34.96
C THR A 5 63.73 -61.52 -34.68
N ARG A 6 64.08 -60.31 -34.92
CA ARG A 6 63.25 -59.09 -34.98
C ARG A 6 62.27 -59.15 -36.18
N ARG A 7 61.30 -58.24 -36.06
CA ARG A 7 60.45 -57.73 -37.15
C ARG A 7 59.12 -58.46 -37.20
N THR A 8 58.05 -57.86 -37.10
CA THR A 8 57.49 -56.63 -37.59
C THR A 8 56.18 -56.44 -36.81
N THR A 9 55.86 -55.39 -36.42
CA THR A 9 55.42 -54.15 -36.90
C THR A 9 54.10 -53.76 -36.40
N LEU A 10 54.02 -52.65 -35.98
CA LEU A 10 53.31 -51.51 -36.64
C LEU A 10 51.82 -51.67 -36.84
N ALA A 11 51.09 -50.73 -36.30
CA ALA A 11 49.78 -50.26 -36.71
C ALA A 11 48.54 -50.96 -36.13
N ALA A 12 48.24 -50.59 -34.88
CA ALA A 12 46.85 -50.42 -34.48
C ALA A 12 46.72 -49.30 -33.36
N LEU A 13 47.31 -48.18 -33.69
CA LEU A 13 46.96 -46.90 -33.09
C LEU A 13 45.87 -46.32 -33.97
N ILE A 14 44.62 -46.51 -33.60
CA ILE A 14 43.53 -45.76 -34.21
C ILE A 14 42.45 -45.54 -33.23
N ALA A 15 42.26 -44.27 -32.96
CA ALA A 15 41.00 -43.62 -32.70
C ALA A 15 40.19 -44.11 -31.49
N LEU A 16 40.66 -43.84 -30.27
CA LEU A 16 39.73 -43.39 -29.26
C LEU A 16 39.35 -41.97 -29.60
N GLY A 17 38.31 -41.82 -30.43
CA GLY A 17 37.62 -40.57 -30.66
C GLY A 17 37.10 -40.08 -29.33
N THR A 18 37.63 -38.95 -28.88
CA THR A 18 37.10 -38.16 -27.78
C THR A 18 35.68 -37.73 -28.13
N ALA A 19 34.67 -38.56 -27.83
CA ALA A 19 33.33 -38.07 -27.63
C ALA A 19 33.37 -37.20 -26.38
N ALA A 20 33.71 -35.92 -26.56
CA ALA A 20 33.43 -34.89 -25.59
C ALA A 20 31.89 -34.83 -25.49
N ALA A 21 31.33 -35.62 -24.58
CA ALA A 21 29.97 -35.46 -24.15
C ALA A 21 29.83 -34.01 -23.72
N ALA A 22 29.16 -33.19 -24.53
CA ALA A 22 28.68 -31.88 -24.14
C ALA A 22 27.77 -32.11 -22.93
N MET A 23 28.32 -32.00 -21.72
CA MET A 23 27.53 -31.92 -20.51
C MET A 23 26.60 -30.71 -20.71
N PRO A 24 25.27 -30.89 -20.63
CA PRO A 24 24.39 -29.75 -20.62
C PRO A 24 24.86 -28.86 -19.46
N GLY A 25 25.37 -27.68 -19.79
CA GLY A 25 25.76 -26.70 -18.80
C GLY A 25 24.58 -26.53 -17.87
N THR A 26 24.75 -26.84 -16.60
CA THR A 26 23.76 -26.51 -15.58
C THR A 26 23.56 -25.01 -15.67
N VAL A 27 22.44 -24.60 -16.25
CA VAL A 27 21.99 -23.19 -16.21
C VAL A 27 21.86 -22.89 -14.72
N ARG A 28 22.88 -22.26 -14.17
CA ARG A 28 22.83 -21.78 -12.79
C ARG A 28 21.67 -20.80 -12.74
N ALA A 29 20.62 -21.16 -12.02
CA ALA A 29 19.52 -20.22 -11.76
C ALA A 29 20.15 -18.94 -11.20
N ALA A 30 19.82 -17.80 -11.79
CA ALA A 30 20.28 -16.51 -11.29
C ALA A 30 19.88 -16.36 -9.81
N ASP A 31 20.75 -15.77 -9.01
CA ASP A 31 20.42 -15.52 -7.61
C ASP A 31 19.12 -14.67 -7.53
N PRO A 32 18.20 -15.00 -6.62
CA PRO A 32 16.95 -14.27 -6.51
C PRO A 32 17.16 -12.77 -6.25
N VAL A 33 16.38 -11.93 -6.93
CA VAL A 33 16.36 -10.49 -6.67
C VAL A 33 15.76 -10.24 -5.29
N LYS A 34 16.50 -9.64 -4.39
CA LYS A 34 16.02 -9.27 -3.05
C LYS A 34 15.40 -7.89 -3.09
N LEU A 35 14.17 -7.74 -2.60
CA LEU A 35 13.46 -6.48 -2.51
C LEU A 35 12.99 -6.23 -1.07
N GLU A 36 13.39 -5.11 -0.51
CA GLU A 36 12.93 -4.60 0.79
C GLU A 36 11.65 -3.78 0.56
N ILE A 37 10.52 -4.25 1.06
CA ILE A 37 9.22 -3.60 0.84
C ILE A 37 8.66 -3.06 2.15
N GLY A 38 8.48 -1.74 2.21
CA GLY A 38 7.74 -1.10 3.27
C GLY A 38 6.22 -1.16 3.05
N TYR A 39 5.45 -1.35 4.10
CA TYR A 39 3.99 -1.33 4.01
C TYR A 39 3.32 -0.76 5.25
N ILE A 40 2.12 -0.21 5.05
CA ILE A 40 1.22 0.13 6.15
C ILE A 40 0.29 -1.07 6.38
N PRO A 41 0.06 -1.50 7.64
CA PRO A 41 -0.75 -2.69 7.95
C PRO A 41 -2.25 -2.41 7.81
N ILE A 42 -2.72 -2.31 6.58
CA ILE A 42 -4.09 -2.00 6.18
C ILE A 42 -4.57 -2.95 5.11
N LEU A 43 -5.89 -3.06 4.95
CA LEU A 43 -6.48 -3.97 3.97
C LEU A 43 -6.06 -3.62 2.54
N ALA A 44 -5.88 -2.35 2.23
CA ALA A 44 -5.41 -1.89 0.91
C ALA A 44 -4.00 -2.38 0.52
N ALA A 45 -3.20 -2.88 1.47
CA ALA A 45 -1.93 -3.55 1.20
C ALA A 45 -2.08 -5.07 0.92
N SER A 46 -3.30 -5.61 0.96
CA SER A 46 -3.56 -7.05 0.76
C SER A 46 -2.99 -7.65 -0.53
N PRO A 47 -2.92 -6.94 -1.67
CA PRO A 47 -2.27 -7.51 -2.84
C PRO A 47 -0.82 -7.93 -2.58
N LEU A 48 -0.04 -7.14 -1.81
CA LEU A 48 1.31 -7.52 -1.40
C LEU A 48 1.33 -8.82 -0.59
N PHE A 49 0.43 -8.93 0.38
CA PHE A 49 0.35 -10.10 1.26
C PHE A 49 -0.07 -11.36 0.50
N ILE A 50 -0.92 -11.21 -0.52
CA ILE A 50 -1.32 -12.32 -1.39
C ILE A 50 -0.16 -12.74 -2.27
N VAL A 51 0.57 -11.79 -2.87
CA VAL A 51 1.75 -12.10 -3.70
C VAL A 51 2.79 -12.88 -2.91
N ASP A 52 3.08 -12.48 -1.67
CA ASP A 52 4.03 -13.16 -0.80
C ASP A 52 3.45 -14.50 -0.29
N GLY A 53 2.25 -14.51 0.24
CA GLY A 53 1.61 -15.68 0.83
C GLY A 53 1.30 -16.81 -0.17
N GLN A 54 1.08 -16.48 -1.45
CA GLN A 54 0.93 -17.44 -2.55
C GLN A 54 2.27 -17.87 -3.16
N GLY A 55 3.38 -17.27 -2.73
CA GLY A 55 4.70 -17.58 -3.27
C GLY A 55 4.96 -17.03 -4.67
N TRP A 56 4.08 -16.18 -5.23
CA TRP A 56 4.21 -15.71 -6.62
C TRP A 56 5.45 -14.85 -6.84
N ALA A 57 5.91 -14.13 -5.84
CA ALA A 57 7.19 -13.43 -5.92
C ALA A 57 8.36 -14.41 -6.02
N LYS A 58 8.35 -15.48 -5.20
CA LYS A 58 9.39 -16.52 -5.21
C LYS A 58 9.42 -17.27 -6.54
N ASP A 59 8.25 -17.59 -7.11
CA ASP A 59 8.14 -18.24 -8.42
C ASP A 59 8.71 -17.35 -9.54
N ALA A 60 8.67 -16.02 -9.36
CA ALA A 60 9.29 -15.04 -10.25
C ALA A 60 10.79 -14.77 -9.95
N GLY A 61 11.43 -15.54 -9.07
CA GLY A 61 12.82 -15.34 -8.68
C GLY A 61 13.05 -14.11 -7.78
N ILE A 62 12.03 -13.69 -7.04
CA ILE A 62 12.08 -12.51 -6.15
C ILE A 62 11.95 -12.97 -4.70
N THR A 63 12.85 -12.50 -3.84
CA THR A 63 12.75 -12.66 -2.40
C THR A 63 12.28 -11.35 -1.78
N LEU A 64 11.13 -11.37 -1.11
CA LEU A 64 10.57 -10.20 -0.44
C LEU A 64 10.99 -10.18 1.03
N LYS A 65 11.40 -8.99 1.50
CA LYS A 65 11.49 -8.71 2.94
C LYS A 65 10.53 -7.57 3.27
N LEU A 66 9.55 -7.87 4.09
CA LEU A 66 8.44 -6.97 4.41
C LEU A 66 8.73 -6.23 5.71
N THR A 67 8.67 -4.88 5.67
CA THR A 67 8.88 -4.02 6.83
C THR A 67 7.63 -3.17 7.08
N ARG A 68 7.06 -3.32 8.28
CA ARG A 68 5.86 -2.60 8.70
C ARG A 68 6.18 -1.18 9.15
N PHE A 69 5.31 -0.22 8.78
CA PHE A 69 5.35 1.17 9.22
C PHE A 69 4.00 1.62 9.77
N GLU A 70 4.02 2.55 10.74
CA GLU A 70 2.82 3.11 11.36
C GLU A 70 2.21 4.27 10.57
N SER A 71 2.95 4.84 9.60
CA SER A 71 2.46 5.93 8.75
C SER A 71 3.26 6.04 7.45
N GLY A 72 2.62 6.60 6.41
CA GLY A 72 3.27 6.88 5.13
C GLY A 72 4.49 7.79 5.23
N PRO A 73 4.44 8.92 5.96
CA PRO A 73 5.61 9.76 6.16
C PRO A 73 6.83 9.05 6.74
N HIS A 74 6.65 8.14 7.73
CA HIS A 74 7.76 7.33 8.27
C HIS A 74 8.32 6.36 7.24
N ALA A 75 7.45 5.72 6.45
CA ALA A 75 7.88 4.81 5.40
C ALA A 75 8.64 5.54 4.27
N ILE A 76 8.23 6.75 3.90
CA ILE A 76 8.95 7.58 2.92
C ILE A 76 10.34 8.00 3.43
N GLN A 77 10.48 8.30 4.72
CA GLN A 77 11.80 8.58 5.30
C GLN A 77 12.74 7.37 5.18
N ALA A 78 12.23 6.16 5.47
CA ALA A 78 12.99 4.92 5.31
C ALA A 78 13.36 4.67 3.83
N MET A 79 12.46 4.96 2.90
CA MET A 79 12.72 4.85 1.46
C MET A 79 13.78 5.85 0.99
N ALA A 80 13.70 7.10 1.41
CA ALA A 80 14.71 8.12 1.10
C ALA A 80 16.09 7.80 1.69
N ALA A 81 16.12 7.11 2.84
CA ALA A 81 17.35 6.60 3.45
C ALA A 81 17.88 5.30 2.81
N GLY A 82 17.21 4.77 1.78
CA GLY A 82 17.62 3.54 1.09
C GLY A 82 17.35 2.25 1.88
N GLN A 83 16.55 2.30 2.96
CA GLN A 83 16.25 1.15 3.81
C GLN A 83 15.16 0.25 3.22
N ILE A 84 14.34 0.76 2.32
CA ILE A 84 13.34 0.01 1.56
C ILE A 84 13.40 0.40 0.08
N ASP A 85 13.08 -0.54 -0.78
CA ASP A 85 13.11 -0.44 -2.25
C ASP A 85 11.77 -0.02 -2.82
N LEU A 86 10.70 -0.62 -2.30
CA LEU A 86 9.31 -0.35 -2.67
C LEU A 86 8.48 -0.02 -1.44
N LEU A 87 7.31 0.57 -1.70
CA LEU A 87 6.37 1.00 -0.67
C LEU A 87 4.94 0.71 -1.07
N TYR A 88 4.19 0.05 -0.19
CA TYR A 88 2.73 -0.04 -0.24
C TYR A 88 2.14 0.89 0.82
N ALA A 89 1.83 2.11 0.43
CA ALA A 89 1.28 3.13 1.32
C ALA A 89 0.51 4.20 0.54
N GLY A 90 -0.03 5.17 1.25
CA GLY A 90 -0.77 6.27 0.64
C GLY A 90 0.06 7.10 -0.34
N VAL A 91 -0.58 7.63 -1.39
CA VAL A 91 0.09 8.44 -2.43
C VAL A 91 0.58 9.79 -1.90
N ALA A 92 -0.12 10.45 -0.97
CA ALA A 92 0.22 11.80 -0.53
C ALA A 92 1.67 11.94 -0.02
N PRO A 93 2.22 11.03 0.83
CA PRO A 93 3.62 11.10 1.22
C PRO A 93 4.59 10.97 0.04
N VAL A 94 4.25 10.19 -1.00
CA VAL A 94 5.07 10.07 -2.22
C VAL A 94 5.10 11.41 -2.95
N LEU A 95 3.96 12.06 -3.11
CA LEU A 95 3.86 13.38 -3.74
C LEU A 95 4.68 14.42 -2.98
N VAL A 96 4.56 14.47 -1.66
CA VAL A 96 5.36 15.39 -0.81
C VAL A 96 6.86 15.09 -0.92
N ALA A 97 7.27 13.83 -1.00
CA ALA A 97 8.68 13.47 -1.17
C ALA A 97 9.21 13.90 -2.54
N ARG A 98 8.41 13.74 -3.60
CA ARG A 98 8.75 14.17 -4.95
C ARG A 98 8.97 15.68 -5.04
N THR A 99 8.14 16.51 -4.39
CA THR A 99 8.36 17.97 -4.35
C THR A 99 9.66 18.36 -3.63
N LYS A 100 10.22 17.45 -2.85
CA LYS A 100 11.54 17.61 -2.16
C LYS A 100 12.70 16.98 -2.93
N GLY A 101 12.46 16.55 -4.18
CA GLY A 101 13.48 15.98 -5.05
C GLY A 101 13.77 14.48 -4.85
N ALA A 102 12.92 13.75 -4.10
CA ALA A 102 13.08 12.29 -3.97
C ALA A 102 12.79 11.60 -5.30
N ASP A 103 13.71 10.76 -5.78
CA ASP A 103 13.57 10.02 -7.04
C ASP A 103 12.81 8.71 -6.82
N ILE A 104 11.49 8.85 -6.68
CA ILE A 104 10.51 7.79 -6.39
C ILE A 104 9.37 7.90 -7.39
N SER A 105 8.93 6.78 -7.96
CA SER A 105 7.80 6.75 -8.88
C SER A 105 6.72 5.77 -8.41
N VAL A 106 5.46 6.14 -8.58
CA VAL A 106 4.31 5.24 -8.46
C VAL A 106 4.26 4.37 -9.71
N ILE A 107 4.22 3.05 -9.54
CA ILE A 107 4.25 2.06 -10.62
C ILE A 107 2.96 1.24 -10.74
N ALA A 108 2.11 1.28 -9.72
CA ALA A 108 0.77 0.68 -9.72
C ALA A 108 -0.08 1.36 -8.63
N ASN A 109 -1.39 1.28 -8.78
CA ASN A 109 -2.32 1.62 -7.71
C ASN A 109 -2.75 0.34 -6.97
N SER A 110 -3.25 0.44 -5.74
CA SER A 110 -3.75 -0.71 -4.98
C SER A 110 -5.20 -0.54 -4.57
N ALA A 111 -5.56 0.61 -3.99
CA ALA A 111 -6.93 0.90 -3.59
C ALA A 111 -7.23 2.39 -3.68
N VAL A 112 -8.52 2.69 -3.84
CA VAL A 112 -9.07 4.05 -3.83
C VAL A 112 -10.15 4.18 -2.77
N GLU A 113 -10.43 5.40 -2.31
CA GLU A 113 -11.52 5.71 -1.38
C GLU A 113 -11.49 4.86 -0.09
N GLU A 114 -10.30 4.50 0.36
CA GLU A 114 -10.10 3.58 1.49
C GLU A 114 -10.35 4.20 2.87
N MET A 115 -10.47 5.55 2.95
CA MET A 115 -10.70 6.26 4.19
C MET A 115 -12.18 6.37 4.52
N VAL A 116 -12.50 6.31 5.82
CA VAL A 116 -13.80 6.72 6.35
C VAL A 116 -13.57 7.62 7.56
N VAL A 117 -14.56 8.46 7.88
CA VAL A 117 -14.63 9.14 9.17
C VAL A 117 -15.60 8.38 10.06
N ALA A 118 -15.08 7.75 11.10
CA ALA A 118 -15.89 7.09 12.13
C ALA A 118 -15.99 7.97 13.37
N ALA A 119 -17.17 8.02 13.99
CA ALA A 119 -17.43 8.78 15.20
C ALA A 119 -18.21 7.94 16.21
N ARG A 120 -18.14 8.35 17.49
CA ARG A 120 -18.88 7.69 18.55
C ARG A 120 -19.42 8.68 19.58
N GLY A 121 -20.24 8.15 20.50
CA GLY A 121 -20.71 8.86 21.66
C GLY A 121 -21.54 10.12 21.36
N PRO A 122 -21.45 11.15 22.21
CA PRO A 122 -22.24 12.38 22.05
C PRO A 122 -22.01 13.10 20.74
N PHE A 123 -20.77 13.08 20.21
CA PHE A 123 -20.45 13.73 18.94
C PHE A 123 -21.15 13.06 17.77
N ALA A 124 -21.11 11.73 17.67
CA ALA A 124 -21.83 11.01 16.62
C ALA A 124 -23.33 11.30 16.64
N LYS A 125 -23.93 11.42 17.83
CA LYS A 125 -25.34 11.79 17.99
C LYS A 125 -25.62 13.23 17.57
N ALA A 126 -24.72 14.16 17.92
CA ALA A 126 -24.90 15.59 17.62
C ALA A 126 -24.79 15.91 16.13
N VAL A 127 -23.86 15.23 15.40
CA VAL A 127 -23.65 15.50 13.97
C VAL A 127 -24.50 14.64 13.05
N GLY A 128 -25.00 13.50 13.55
CA GLY A 128 -25.84 12.58 12.78
C GLY A 128 -25.13 12.00 11.56
N THR A 129 -25.91 11.61 10.54
CA THR A 129 -25.41 11.02 9.30
C THR A 129 -25.08 12.05 8.21
N THR A 130 -25.39 13.32 8.46
CA THR A 130 -25.14 14.43 7.52
C THR A 130 -24.45 15.57 8.27
N PRO A 131 -23.16 15.48 8.55
CA PRO A 131 -22.39 16.50 9.26
C PRO A 131 -22.42 17.85 8.54
N THR A 132 -22.62 18.93 9.32
CA THR A 132 -22.58 20.32 8.86
C THR A 132 -21.66 21.14 9.75
N ALA A 133 -21.13 22.25 9.27
CA ALA A 133 -20.33 23.17 10.09
C ALA A 133 -21.08 23.60 11.36
N GLU A 134 -22.41 23.82 11.25
CA GLU A 134 -23.25 24.20 12.39
C GLU A 134 -23.33 23.08 13.45
N SER A 135 -23.38 21.79 13.01
CA SER A 135 -23.41 20.68 13.98
C SER A 135 -22.13 20.57 14.81
N PHE A 136 -20.97 20.97 14.27
CA PHE A 136 -19.70 21.05 15.00
C PHE A 136 -19.72 22.19 16.03
N LYS A 137 -20.21 23.38 15.63
CA LYS A 137 -20.35 24.53 16.54
C LYS A 137 -21.33 24.24 17.68
N LYS A 138 -22.47 23.61 17.33
CA LYS A 138 -23.45 23.20 18.31
C LYS A 138 -22.88 22.23 19.33
N PHE A 139 -22.13 21.20 18.89
CA PHE A 139 -21.45 20.27 19.78
C PHE A 139 -20.50 21.02 20.74
N ALA A 140 -19.69 21.95 20.19
CA ALA A 140 -18.78 22.73 21.03
C ALA A 140 -19.51 23.61 22.07
N ALA A 141 -20.62 24.25 21.68
CA ALA A 141 -21.47 25.03 22.58
C ALA A 141 -22.11 24.17 23.69
N ASP A 142 -22.66 22.99 23.31
CA ASP A 142 -23.35 22.10 24.24
C ASP A 142 -22.37 21.43 25.25
N THR A 143 -21.11 21.21 24.85
CA THR A 143 -20.12 20.49 25.68
C THR A 143 -19.03 21.35 26.28
N GLY A 144 -18.92 22.61 25.88
CA GLY A 144 -17.86 23.54 26.31
C GLY A 144 -16.46 23.19 25.72
N ARG A 145 -16.37 22.29 24.74
CA ARG A 145 -15.10 21.89 24.10
C ARG A 145 -15.26 21.57 22.61
N LYS A 146 -14.19 21.73 21.86
CA LYS A 146 -14.14 21.32 20.47
C LYS A 146 -14.15 19.79 20.34
N PRO A 147 -14.71 19.22 19.25
CA PRO A 147 -14.57 17.80 18.97
C PRO A 147 -13.11 17.45 18.65
N LYS A 148 -12.64 16.34 19.23
CA LYS A 148 -11.29 15.77 18.99
C LYS A 148 -11.36 14.72 17.89
N ILE A 149 -10.70 15.00 16.77
CA ILE A 149 -10.72 14.10 15.61
C ILE A 149 -9.33 13.54 15.38
N GLY A 150 -9.19 12.22 15.55
CA GLY A 150 -7.94 11.49 15.31
C GLY A 150 -7.64 11.34 13.82
N THR A 151 -6.37 11.52 13.47
CA THR A 151 -5.88 11.27 12.12
C THR A 151 -4.43 10.78 12.18
N GLN A 152 -3.82 10.49 11.02
CA GLN A 152 -2.40 10.18 10.97
C GLN A 152 -1.55 11.44 10.79
N PRO A 153 -0.22 11.33 10.90
CA PRO A 153 0.65 12.50 10.83
C PRO A 153 0.42 13.37 9.58
N PRO A 154 0.65 14.68 9.67
CA PRO A 154 0.55 15.59 8.54
C PRO A 154 1.30 15.10 7.30
N GLY A 155 0.72 15.29 6.11
CA GLY A 155 1.24 14.79 4.84
C GLY A 155 0.92 13.32 4.57
N SER A 156 0.18 12.63 5.43
CA SER A 156 -0.42 11.32 5.13
C SER A 156 -1.75 11.48 4.39
N VAL A 157 -2.18 10.41 3.67
CA VAL A 157 -3.51 10.42 3.02
C VAL A 157 -4.64 10.64 4.03
N PRO A 158 -4.69 9.96 5.20
CA PRO A 158 -5.75 10.21 6.19
C PRO A 158 -5.85 11.68 6.65
N ASP A 159 -4.71 12.33 6.88
CA ASP A 159 -4.69 13.73 7.26
C ASP A 159 -5.19 14.63 6.13
N THR A 160 -4.71 14.39 4.91
CA THR A 160 -5.07 15.19 3.73
C THR A 160 -6.56 15.09 3.42
N VAL A 161 -7.11 13.88 3.37
CA VAL A 161 -8.54 13.69 3.02
C VAL A 161 -9.48 14.12 4.15
N LEU A 162 -9.07 13.98 5.43
CA LEU A 162 -9.83 14.52 6.55
C LEU A 162 -9.95 16.04 6.45
N LYS A 163 -8.83 16.73 6.22
CA LYS A 163 -8.82 18.20 6.07
C LYS A 163 -9.63 18.64 4.86
N HIS A 164 -9.56 17.92 3.75
CA HIS A 164 -10.39 18.19 2.59
C HIS A 164 -11.87 18.06 2.92
N TRP A 165 -12.27 16.97 3.55
CA TRP A 165 -13.65 16.77 3.97
C TRP A 165 -14.13 17.85 4.94
N LEU A 166 -13.37 18.11 6.02
CA LEU A 166 -13.75 19.12 7.01
C LEU A 166 -13.86 20.52 6.40
N PHE A 167 -12.84 20.95 5.66
CA PHE A 167 -12.69 22.36 5.30
C PHE A 167 -13.28 22.70 3.91
N LYS A 168 -13.37 21.73 2.98
CA LYS A 168 -13.92 21.95 1.63
C LYS A 168 -15.35 21.42 1.49
N VAL A 169 -15.63 20.24 2.03
CA VAL A 169 -16.94 19.58 1.87
C VAL A 169 -17.91 20.07 2.96
N VAL A 170 -17.57 19.87 4.24
CA VAL A 170 -18.44 20.26 5.38
C VAL A 170 -18.33 21.75 5.68
N LYS A 171 -17.22 22.40 5.31
CA LYS A 171 -16.91 23.84 5.53
C LYS A 171 -16.81 24.19 7.00
N VAL A 172 -16.27 23.28 7.82
CA VAL A 172 -15.95 23.55 9.23
C VAL A 172 -14.81 24.54 9.29
N ASP A 173 -14.92 25.54 10.18
CA ASP A 173 -13.80 26.42 10.48
C ASP A 173 -12.68 25.61 11.18
N PRO A 174 -11.41 25.73 10.78
CA PRO A 174 -10.31 25.02 11.44
C PRO A 174 -10.23 25.27 12.95
N THR A 175 -10.76 26.41 13.41
CA THR A 175 -10.82 26.75 14.84
C THR A 175 -11.90 26.01 15.62
N ASP A 176 -12.86 25.35 14.93
CA ASP A 176 -13.98 24.61 15.54
C ASP A 176 -13.66 23.13 15.81
N VAL A 177 -12.48 22.66 15.46
CA VAL A 177 -12.04 21.27 15.64
C VAL A 177 -10.66 21.18 16.28
N GLU A 178 -10.37 20.07 16.95
CA GLU A 178 -9.04 19.69 17.42
C GLU A 178 -8.58 18.46 16.64
N LEU A 179 -7.61 18.60 15.74
CA LEU A 179 -7.02 17.47 15.01
C LEU A 179 -5.90 16.85 15.84
N VAL A 180 -5.98 15.54 16.07
CA VAL A 180 -5.03 14.80 16.91
C VAL A 180 -4.26 13.79 16.06
N PRO A 181 -3.04 14.12 15.61
CA PRO A 181 -2.23 13.22 14.78
C PRO A 181 -1.62 12.10 15.63
N MET A 182 -1.80 10.84 15.21
CA MET A 182 -1.22 9.66 15.86
C MET A 182 -1.07 8.49 14.89
N GLY A 183 -0.34 7.43 15.30
CA GLY A 183 -0.20 6.21 14.51
C GLY A 183 -1.53 5.44 14.41
N ILE A 184 -1.63 4.58 13.40
CA ILE A 184 -2.89 3.90 13.03
C ILE A 184 -3.50 3.10 14.19
N GLU A 185 -2.70 2.33 14.93
CA GLU A 185 -3.19 1.53 16.07
C GLU A 185 -3.65 2.40 17.23
N LYS A 186 -2.90 3.47 17.52
CA LYS A 186 -3.25 4.43 18.58
C LYS A 186 -4.55 5.17 18.26
N THR A 187 -4.78 5.50 16.97
CA THR A 187 -6.04 6.13 16.53
C THR A 187 -7.25 5.25 16.83
N GLN A 188 -7.15 3.95 16.50
CA GLN A 188 -8.21 2.97 16.81
C GLN A 188 -8.45 2.87 18.31
N GLN A 189 -7.39 2.67 19.09
CA GLN A 189 -7.49 2.53 20.55
C GLN A 189 -8.10 3.77 21.20
N ALA A 190 -7.68 4.96 20.78
CA ALA A 190 -8.17 6.23 21.30
C ALA A 190 -9.65 6.47 20.96
N LEU A 191 -10.08 6.09 19.73
CA LEU A 191 -11.48 6.14 19.33
C LEU A 191 -12.33 5.20 20.21
N LEU A 192 -11.92 3.93 20.35
CA LEU A 192 -12.64 2.94 21.16
C LEU A 192 -12.68 3.31 22.65
N ALA A 193 -11.62 3.89 23.18
CA ALA A 193 -11.55 4.36 24.56
C ALA A 193 -12.37 5.65 24.82
N GLY A 194 -12.89 6.30 23.75
CA GLY A 194 -13.61 7.58 23.88
C GLY A 194 -12.69 8.78 24.14
N ALA A 195 -11.38 8.64 23.92
CA ALA A 195 -10.43 9.76 23.98
C ALA A 195 -10.51 10.65 22.73
N LEU A 196 -11.11 10.13 21.65
CA LEU A 196 -11.46 10.84 20.43
C LEU A 196 -12.97 10.78 20.23
N ASP A 197 -13.53 11.85 19.68
CA ASP A 197 -14.93 11.94 19.28
C ASP A 197 -15.17 11.33 17.89
N ALA A 198 -14.17 11.46 17.01
CA ALA A 198 -14.15 10.85 15.69
C ALA A 198 -12.71 10.54 15.25
N ALA A 199 -12.55 9.77 14.20
CA ALA A 199 -11.25 9.49 13.60
C ALA A 199 -11.37 9.13 12.13
N THR A 200 -10.32 9.43 11.35
CA THR A 200 -10.10 8.78 10.06
C THR A 200 -9.53 7.39 10.28
N ILE A 201 -10.28 6.40 9.88
CA ILE A 201 -9.89 4.99 9.92
C ILE A 201 -10.14 4.33 8.57
N ARG A 202 -9.68 3.10 8.42
CA ARG A 202 -9.81 2.29 7.19
C ARG A 202 -9.85 0.81 7.54
N GLU A 203 -10.18 -0.01 6.57
CA GLU A 203 -10.23 -1.46 6.80
C GLU A 203 -8.83 -2.06 7.12
N PRO A 204 -8.75 -3.07 7.99
CA PRO A 204 -9.86 -3.75 8.67
C PRO A 204 -10.33 -3.04 9.96
N THR A 205 -9.72 -1.91 10.32
CA THR A 205 -10.06 -1.17 11.56
C THR A 205 -11.52 -0.75 11.62
N VAL A 206 -12.14 -0.38 10.49
CA VAL A 206 -13.57 -0.01 10.42
C VAL A 206 -14.43 -1.16 10.90
N THR A 207 -14.28 -2.33 10.26
CA THR A 207 -15.04 -3.55 10.58
C THR A 207 -14.81 -3.96 12.04
N VAL A 208 -13.56 -4.02 12.50
CA VAL A 208 -13.22 -4.38 13.88
C VAL A 208 -13.84 -3.40 14.88
N THR A 209 -13.75 -2.10 14.64
CA THR A 209 -14.28 -1.08 15.54
C THR A 209 -15.80 -1.17 15.65
N GLN A 210 -16.51 -1.39 14.52
CA GLN A 210 -17.96 -1.55 14.53
C GLN A 210 -18.42 -2.87 15.18
N GLN A 211 -17.63 -3.94 15.07
CA GLN A 211 -17.90 -5.21 15.78
C GLN A 211 -17.73 -5.05 17.30
N MET A 212 -16.72 -4.27 17.74
CA MET A 212 -16.47 -4.01 19.16
C MET A 212 -17.45 -3.02 19.78
N ASP A 213 -17.87 -2.01 19.01
CA ASP A 213 -18.85 -1.00 19.45
C ASP A 213 -19.83 -0.68 18.31
N PRO A 214 -21.02 -1.29 18.30
CA PRO A 214 -22.05 -1.04 17.29
C PRO A 214 -22.57 0.43 17.26
N ASN A 215 -22.25 1.25 18.27
CA ASN A 215 -22.61 2.67 18.28
C ASN A 215 -21.61 3.55 17.53
N VAL A 216 -20.53 2.98 16.98
CA VAL A 216 -19.63 3.70 16.10
C VAL A 216 -20.34 3.95 14.77
N ALA A 217 -20.56 5.21 14.44
CA ALA A 217 -21.21 5.67 13.23
C ALA A 217 -20.18 6.09 12.19
N LEU A 218 -20.45 5.82 10.91
CA LEU A 218 -19.66 6.36 9.80
C LEU A 218 -20.26 7.71 9.39
N LEU A 219 -19.49 8.77 9.54
CA LEU A 219 -19.90 10.14 9.18
C LEU A 219 -19.64 10.45 7.72
N ALA A 220 -18.61 9.83 7.12
CA ALA A 220 -18.28 9.98 5.71
C ALA A 220 -17.52 8.75 5.21
N THR A 221 -17.81 8.36 3.98
CA THR A 221 -17.04 7.39 3.19
C THR A 221 -15.93 8.08 2.40
N GLY A 222 -15.00 7.32 1.83
CA GLY A 222 -13.92 7.86 0.99
C GLY A 222 -14.45 8.71 -0.16
N ALA A 223 -15.47 8.24 -0.87
CA ALA A 223 -16.12 8.97 -1.96
C ALA A 223 -16.72 10.31 -1.51
N GLN A 224 -17.30 10.35 -0.30
CA GLN A 224 -17.86 11.59 0.25
C GLN A 224 -16.78 12.55 0.75
N MET A 225 -15.63 12.01 1.19
CA MET A 225 -14.51 12.83 1.65
C MET A 225 -13.72 13.44 0.49
N PHE A 226 -13.46 12.64 -0.52
CA PHE A 226 -12.68 13.00 -1.69
C PHE A 226 -12.98 12.00 -2.82
N PRO A 227 -13.86 12.32 -3.78
CA PRO A 227 -14.23 11.39 -4.86
C PRO A 227 -13.03 10.86 -5.63
N ASP A 228 -13.04 9.57 -5.98
CA ASP A 228 -11.93 8.86 -6.62
C ASP A 228 -10.59 9.01 -5.91
N GLN A 229 -10.62 9.30 -4.63
CA GLN A 229 -9.45 9.55 -3.81
C GLN A 229 -8.39 8.45 -4.01
N PRO A 230 -7.19 8.82 -4.47
CA PRO A 230 -6.09 7.87 -4.54
C PRO A 230 -5.67 7.51 -3.10
N GLY A 231 -5.80 6.24 -2.78
CA GLY A 231 -5.47 5.71 -1.46
C GLY A 231 -4.04 5.15 -1.45
N THR A 232 -3.97 3.84 -1.33
CA THR A 232 -2.71 3.09 -1.33
C THR A 232 -2.22 2.86 -2.75
N VAL A 233 -0.95 3.16 -2.96
CA VAL A 233 -0.20 2.93 -4.20
C VAL A 233 0.99 2.01 -3.97
N VAL A 234 1.56 1.50 -5.06
CA VAL A 234 2.88 0.86 -5.11
C VAL A 234 3.86 1.87 -5.67
N ALA A 235 4.82 2.29 -4.86
CA ALA A 235 5.87 3.20 -5.26
C ALA A 235 7.24 2.54 -5.12
N ALA A 236 8.20 2.92 -5.96
CA ALA A 236 9.55 2.37 -5.96
C ALA A 236 10.60 3.46 -6.16
N ARG A 237 11.80 3.25 -5.64
CA ARG A 237 12.95 4.11 -5.94
C ARG A 237 13.38 3.92 -7.39
N ALA A 238 13.66 5.01 -8.10
CA ALA A 238 14.06 4.96 -9.51
C ALA A 238 15.31 4.11 -9.75
N GLU A 239 16.25 4.09 -8.81
CA GLU A 239 17.41 3.20 -8.85
C GLU A 239 17.03 1.72 -8.93
N VAL A 240 16.03 1.32 -8.14
CA VAL A 240 15.53 -0.07 -8.10
C VAL A 240 14.83 -0.44 -9.41
N LEU A 241 14.04 0.49 -9.96
CA LEU A 241 13.38 0.33 -11.26
C LEU A 241 14.39 0.13 -12.39
N LYS A 242 15.48 0.91 -12.40
CA LYS A 242 16.56 0.81 -13.41
C LYS A 242 17.37 -0.48 -13.25
N LYS A 243 17.63 -0.90 -12.01
CA LYS A 243 18.49 -2.07 -11.72
C LYS A 243 17.77 -3.39 -11.96
N ASN A 244 16.48 -3.47 -11.67
CA ASN A 244 15.72 -4.72 -11.65
C ASN A 244 14.40 -4.65 -12.46
N PRO A 245 14.39 -4.13 -13.71
CA PRO A 245 13.15 -3.85 -14.43
C PRO A 245 12.26 -5.08 -14.61
N GLU A 246 12.83 -6.24 -14.91
CA GLU A 246 12.06 -7.48 -15.15
C GLU A 246 11.44 -8.01 -13.83
N ALA A 247 12.18 -7.95 -12.73
CA ALA A 247 11.65 -8.34 -11.42
C ALA A 247 10.49 -7.42 -11.01
N ILE A 248 10.60 -6.12 -11.26
CA ILE A 248 9.51 -5.16 -10.94
C ILE A 248 8.29 -5.39 -11.84
N LYS A 249 8.46 -5.66 -13.14
CA LYS A 249 7.35 -6.03 -14.04
C LYS A 249 6.64 -7.29 -13.54
N ALA A 250 7.40 -8.32 -13.16
CA ALA A 250 6.84 -9.57 -12.61
C ALA A 250 6.07 -9.30 -11.30
N LEU A 251 6.59 -8.44 -10.42
CA LEU A 251 5.91 -8.04 -9.18
C LEU A 251 4.61 -7.28 -9.46
N VAL A 252 4.61 -6.32 -10.41
CA VAL A 252 3.40 -5.59 -10.82
C VAL A 252 2.36 -6.53 -11.42
N LYS A 253 2.78 -7.50 -12.26
CA LYS A 253 1.88 -8.53 -12.80
C LYS A 253 1.26 -9.39 -11.69
N ALA A 254 2.06 -9.80 -10.71
CA ALA A 254 1.57 -10.54 -9.54
C ALA A 254 0.62 -9.68 -8.68
N HIS A 255 0.90 -8.39 -8.54
CA HIS A 255 0.02 -7.43 -7.86
C HIS A 255 -1.36 -7.32 -8.55
N ILE A 256 -1.39 -7.16 -9.88
CA ILE A 256 -2.65 -7.13 -10.66
C ILE A 256 -3.46 -8.40 -10.43
N ARG A 257 -2.80 -9.56 -10.55
CA ARG A 257 -3.41 -10.87 -10.27
C ARG A 257 -3.98 -10.96 -8.85
N ALA A 258 -3.29 -10.37 -7.87
CA ALA A 258 -3.76 -10.35 -6.47
C ALA A 258 -5.02 -9.48 -6.30
N VAL A 259 -5.07 -8.32 -6.97
CA VAL A 259 -6.28 -7.47 -6.99
C VAL A 259 -7.47 -8.23 -7.61
N GLU A 260 -7.25 -8.96 -8.70
CA GLU A 260 -8.30 -9.80 -9.32
C GLU A 260 -8.73 -10.94 -8.40
N LEU A 261 -7.78 -11.57 -7.68
CA LEU A 261 -8.10 -12.66 -6.74
C LEU A 261 -8.98 -12.16 -5.60
N ILE A 262 -8.70 -10.98 -5.03
CA ILE A 262 -9.53 -10.37 -3.99
C ILE A 262 -10.98 -10.23 -4.46
N ALA A 263 -11.18 -9.78 -5.69
CA ALA A 263 -12.53 -9.62 -6.24
C ALA A 263 -13.25 -10.97 -6.49
N LYS A 264 -12.49 -12.00 -6.90
CA LYS A 264 -13.03 -13.33 -7.22
C LYS A 264 -13.25 -14.20 -5.98
N ASP A 265 -12.35 -14.14 -5.03
CA ASP A 265 -12.36 -14.98 -3.82
C ASP A 265 -11.94 -14.15 -2.58
N PRO A 266 -12.84 -13.29 -2.07
CA PRO A 266 -12.55 -12.52 -0.87
C PRO A 266 -12.34 -13.39 0.38
N ALA A 267 -13.01 -14.54 0.48
CA ALA A 267 -12.87 -15.45 1.62
C ALA A 267 -11.51 -16.16 1.64
N GLY A 268 -11.04 -16.66 0.50
CA GLY A 268 -9.69 -17.21 0.37
C GLY A 268 -8.61 -16.16 0.58
N SER A 269 -8.81 -14.96 0.03
CA SER A 269 -7.92 -13.81 0.24
C SER A 269 -7.83 -13.43 1.72
N ALA A 270 -8.95 -13.43 2.46
CA ALA A 270 -8.98 -13.14 3.90
C ALA A 270 -8.11 -14.10 4.70
N LYS A 271 -8.15 -15.39 4.39
CA LYS A 271 -7.30 -16.41 5.08
C LYS A 271 -5.81 -16.14 4.89
N ILE A 272 -5.38 -15.74 3.69
CA ILE A 272 -3.98 -15.41 3.41
C ILE A 272 -3.59 -14.15 4.15
N VAL A 273 -4.39 -13.08 4.01
CA VAL A 273 -4.11 -11.75 4.54
C VAL A 273 -4.10 -11.74 6.08
N ASN A 274 -4.87 -12.63 6.73
CA ASN A 274 -4.89 -12.76 8.19
C ASN A 274 -3.51 -13.03 8.80
N ASN A 275 -2.65 -13.75 8.10
CA ASN A 275 -1.28 -14.03 8.57
C ASN A 275 -0.43 -12.75 8.68
N TYR A 276 -0.76 -11.70 7.93
CA TYR A 276 -0.03 -10.42 7.88
C TYR A 276 -0.67 -9.31 8.73
N LEU A 277 -1.97 -9.14 8.65
CA LEU A 277 -2.69 -8.09 9.37
C LEU A 277 -3.10 -8.52 10.78
N GLY A 278 -3.64 -9.71 10.91
CA GLY A 278 -4.14 -10.26 12.18
C GLY A 278 -3.13 -11.12 12.92
N LYS A 279 -1.94 -11.36 12.38
CA LYS A 279 -0.97 -12.35 12.88
C LYS A 279 -1.60 -13.73 13.09
N GLY A 280 -2.60 -14.08 12.27
CA GLY A 280 -3.38 -15.30 12.38
C GLY A 280 -4.40 -15.31 13.54
N LEU A 281 -4.54 -14.23 14.29
CA LEU A 281 -5.41 -14.15 15.48
C LEU A 281 -6.78 -13.50 15.21
N MET A 282 -6.94 -12.82 14.06
CA MET A 282 -8.23 -12.26 13.68
C MET A 282 -9.12 -13.34 13.08
N GLU A 283 -10.40 -13.31 13.39
CA GLU A 283 -11.35 -14.21 12.76
C GLU A 283 -11.40 -13.97 11.24
N PRO A 284 -11.21 -15.00 10.39
CA PRO A 284 -11.24 -14.84 8.94
C PRO A 284 -12.49 -14.14 8.42
N ALA A 285 -13.65 -14.38 9.06
CA ALA A 285 -14.91 -13.73 8.73
C ALA A 285 -14.88 -12.21 8.92
N THR A 286 -14.10 -11.70 9.87
CA THR A 286 -13.90 -10.25 10.06
C THR A 286 -13.16 -9.63 8.88
N LEU A 287 -12.10 -10.28 8.39
CA LEU A 287 -11.38 -9.81 7.20
C LEU A 287 -12.20 -9.97 5.93
N GLU A 288 -12.99 -11.04 5.81
CA GLU A 288 -13.93 -11.19 4.69
C GLU A 288 -14.98 -10.07 4.68
N ALA A 289 -15.53 -9.72 5.85
CA ALA A 289 -16.44 -8.59 5.98
C ALA A 289 -15.73 -7.27 5.62
N ALA A 290 -14.49 -7.07 6.06
CA ALA A 290 -13.69 -5.91 5.74
C ALA A 290 -13.43 -5.78 4.22
N PHE A 291 -13.21 -6.88 3.49
CA PHE A 291 -13.10 -6.85 2.02
C PHE A 291 -14.38 -6.39 1.31
N LYS A 292 -15.53 -6.51 1.95
CA LYS A 292 -16.83 -6.04 1.47
C LYS A 292 -17.22 -4.67 2.05
N GLY A 293 -16.38 -4.12 2.91
CA GLY A 293 -16.59 -2.86 3.61
C GLY A 293 -16.46 -1.62 2.71
N PRO A 294 -16.87 -0.45 3.21
CA PRO A 294 -16.93 0.79 2.43
C PRO A 294 -15.56 1.33 2.00
N GLY A 295 -14.47 0.88 2.65
CA GLY A 295 -13.09 1.28 2.35
C GLY A 295 -12.31 0.23 1.55
N SER A 296 -12.96 -0.63 0.75
CA SER A 296 -12.33 -1.79 0.09
C SER A 296 -12.46 -1.77 -1.43
N LYS A 297 -12.25 -0.62 -2.05
CA LYS A 297 -12.28 -0.46 -3.51
C LYS A 297 -10.89 -0.68 -4.09
N PHE A 298 -10.57 -1.92 -4.46
CA PHE A 298 -9.29 -2.31 -5.05
C PHE A 298 -9.25 -1.96 -6.54
N VAL A 299 -8.21 -1.26 -6.96
CA VAL A 299 -7.97 -0.83 -8.35
C VAL A 299 -6.47 -0.86 -8.59
N ALA A 300 -5.97 -1.76 -9.45
CA ALA A 300 -4.54 -1.87 -9.74
C ALA A 300 -4.05 -0.80 -10.74
N ASP A 301 -4.93 -0.33 -11.61
CA ASP A 301 -4.62 0.59 -12.71
C ASP A 301 -4.27 2.00 -12.18
N PRO A 302 -3.02 2.45 -12.32
CA PRO A 302 -2.59 3.76 -11.86
C PRO A 302 -3.14 4.92 -12.74
N HIS A 303 -3.53 4.67 -13.99
CA HIS A 303 -4.10 5.71 -14.86
C HIS A 303 -5.42 6.24 -14.31
N LYS A 304 -6.20 5.39 -13.62
CA LYS A 304 -7.53 5.75 -13.11
C LYS A 304 -7.50 6.77 -11.98
N VAL A 305 -6.36 6.94 -11.32
CA VAL A 305 -6.25 7.85 -10.16
C VAL A 305 -5.61 9.20 -10.50
N VAL A 306 -5.13 9.39 -11.73
CA VAL A 306 -4.41 10.60 -12.15
C VAL A 306 -5.19 11.90 -11.87
N PRO A 307 -6.47 12.05 -12.26
CA PRO A 307 -7.20 13.30 -12.01
C PRO A 307 -7.36 13.60 -10.51
N ALA A 308 -7.60 12.57 -9.71
CA ALA A 308 -7.72 12.73 -8.26
C ALA A 308 -6.36 13.00 -7.58
N VAL A 309 -5.26 12.48 -8.13
CA VAL A 309 -3.90 12.80 -7.67
C VAL A 309 -3.56 14.27 -7.95
N GLU A 310 -3.94 14.81 -9.10
CA GLU A 310 -3.76 16.24 -9.43
C GLU A 310 -4.51 17.13 -8.42
N GLN A 311 -5.76 16.81 -8.13
CA GLN A 311 -6.55 17.53 -7.13
C GLN A 311 -5.94 17.42 -5.73
N MET A 312 -5.49 16.20 -5.33
CA MET A 312 -4.85 15.98 -4.04
C MET A 312 -3.54 16.76 -3.93
N MET A 313 -2.74 16.80 -4.98
CA MET A 313 -1.50 17.57 -5.02
C MET A 313 -1.78 19.07 -4.80
N ALA A 314 -2.76 19.64 -5.51
CA ALA A 314 -3.15 21.02 -5.35
C ALA A 314 -3.60 21.32 -3.91
N PHE A 315 -4.43 20.44 -3.33
CA PHE A 315 -4.90 20.60 -1.97
C PHE A 315 -3.76 20.40 -0.94
N THR A 316 -2.84 19.48 -1.16
CA THR A 316 -1.66 19.26 -0.30
C THR A 316 -0.79 20.52 -0.20
N LYS A 317 -0.65 21.26 -1.31
CA LYS A 317 0.00 22.58 -1.32
C LYS A 317 -0.83 23.62 -0.56
N GLU A 318 -2.12 23.67 -0.80
CA GLU A 318 -3.03 24.63 -0.13
C GLU A 318 -2.95 24.53 1.40
N ILE A 319 -2.90 23.28 1.93
CA ILE A 319 -2.79 23.05 3.39
C ILE A 319 -1.36 23.10 3.94
N GLY A 320 -0.38 23.51 3.11
CA GLY A 320 1.02 23.66 3.51
C GLY A 320 1.80 22.38 3.76
N SER A 321 1.27 21.21 3.35
CA SER A 321 1.97 19.92 3.46
C SER A 321 3.00 19.72 2.35
N ALA A 322 2.88 20.41 1.23
CA ALA A 322 3.86 20.52 0.16
C ALA A 322 4.15 21.99 -0.14
N SER A 323 5.40 22.32 -0.50
CA SER A 323 5.82 23.67 -0.87
C SER A 323 5.35 24.07 -2.28
N GLU A 324 5.24 23.08 -3.15
CA GLU A 324 4.90 23.27 -4.57
C GLU A 324 4.11 22.06 -5.10
N THR A 325 3.62 22.18 -6.32
CA THR A 325 3.03 21.08 -7.10
C THR A 325 4.02 20.62 -8.15
N ILE A 326 3.99 19.33 -8.48
CA ILE A 326 4.71 18.76 -9.62
C ILE A 326 3.71 18.21 -10.63
N PRO A 327 4.04 18.13 -11.92
CA PRO A 327 3.24 17.40 -12.90
C PRO A 327 3.06 15.94 -12.45
N VAL A 328 1.85 15.40 -12.52
CA VAL A 328 1.57 14.02 -12.11
C VAL A 328 2.44 13.02 -12.87
N ALA A 329 2.71 13.29 -14.16
CA ALA A 329 3.60 12.47 -14.97
C ALA A 329 5.02 12.29 -14.36
N GLU A 330 5.48 13.22 -13.53
CA GLU A 330 6.75 13.09 -12.82
C GLU A 330 6.67 12.20 -11.58
N ALA A 331 5.47 12.00 -11.04
CA ALA A 331 5.26 11.14 -9.87
C ALA A 331 4.93 9.68 -10.24
N PHE A 332 4.66 9.39 -11.52
CA PHE A 332 4.24 8.07 -12.00
C PHE A 332 5.17 7.53 -13.07
N ASP A 333 5.41 6.22 -13.05
CA ASP A 333 5.97 5.46 -14.17
C ASP A 333 4.96 4.38 -14.56
N PHE A 334 4.12 4.70 -15.55
CA PHE A 334 3.06 3.81 -16.03
C PHE A 334 3.61 2.61 -16.80
N SER A 335 4.86 2.66 -17.28
CA SER A 335 5.44 1.65 -18.17
C SER A 335 5.44 0.25 -17.57
N PHE A 336 5.58 0.13 -16.24
CA PHE A 336 5.54 -1.15 -15.54
C PHE A 336 4.16 -1.78 -15.53
N TYR A 337 3.12 -0.98 -15.28
CA TYR A 337 1.73 -1.45 -15.36
C TYR A 337 1.35 -1.81 -16.79
N ASP A 338 1.64 -0.92 -17.75
CA ASP A 338 1.31 -1.13 -19.17
C ASP A 338 1.99 -2.37 -19.76
N ALA A 339 3.21 -2.67 -19.31
CA ALA A 339 3.91 -3.89 -19.70
C ALA A 339 3.32 -5.16 -19.04
N ALA A 340 2.73 -5.03 -17.84
CA ALA A 340 2.18 -6.16 -17.11
C ALA A 340 0.79 -6.60 -17.59
N VAL A 341 0.02 -5.70 -18.25
CA VAL A 341 -1.33 -5.98 -18.78
C VAL A 341 -1.34 -6.41 -20.25
N LYS A 342 -0.19 -6.33 -20.94
CA LYS A 342 0.04 -6.86 -22.31
C LYS A 342 0.26 -8.36 -22.27
#